data_7b776b8bdcd529a138a99c03fa742e5a
#
_entry.id   7b776b8bdcd529a138a99c03fa742e5a
#
_cell.length_a   1.000
_cell.length_b   1.000
_cell.length_c   1.000
_cell.angle_alpha   90.00
_cell.angle_beta   90.00
_cell.angle_gamma   90.00
#
_symmetry.space_group_name_H-M   'P 1'
#
loop_
_entity.id
_entity.type
_entity.pdbx_description
1 polymer ?
#
loop_
_entity_poly.entity_id
_entity_poly.type
_entity_poly.pdbx_seq_one_letter_code
_entity_poly.pdbx_strand_id
1 'polypeptide(L)'
;MNYQGYIIYRERLGKNWSQAGLCKGICTVSYLSKIETGKAEPSEEVLRLLLARLELKCDKEIEQEATELAEQGWEFLFDGRLDQLNDLLKAKDIEHYRATPAWLDLTLLSSKAPLDKAIEACMDTRQLAMQRILQGQENEAVRLTPNAYTYLKLGIAEYKVGHYSSSVDALQTAYDLASREGRIKIMLDAKIFLGNAYGNQQDIPNMERHYQVVKRLAEGLQDQRTLYFIGYNTASSWIEIGRYEEAYKWFSKLEKPTLMSLHKLAICCEKTGRREEALTALNRAETMDADEINHSLALQLLSLVRYRLDYPDYLTHDEYGSLLLECFNRLQRELPSGYAIFHLPWMLEWYKATRQYKKACELMEEFPGKTL
;
A
#
# COMPACT_ATOMS: atom_id res chain seq x y z
N MET A 1 28.60 -6.71 10.49
CA MET A 1 28.79 -8.18 10.33
C MET A 1 28.55 -8.46 8.85
N ASN A 2 29.30 -9.35 8.20
CA ASN A 2 28.94 -9.79 6.85
C ASN A 2 27.88 -10.90 6.90
N TYR A 3 27.14 -11.07 5.81
CA TYR A 3 26.05 -12.06 5.75
C TYR A 3 26.54 -13.50 5.96
N GLN A 4 27.68 -13.85 5.38
CA GLN A 4 28.25 -15.20 5.50
C GLN A 4 28.58 -15.57 6.95
N GLY A 5 29.16 -14.65 7.73
CA GLY A 5 29.39 -14.84 9.16
C GLY A 5 28.09 -15.00 9.95
N TYR A 6 27.09 -14.21 9.61
CA TYR A 6 25.76 -14.27 10.22
C TYR A 6 25.07 -15.60 9.95
N ILE A 7 25.05 -16.09 8.70
CA ILE A 7 24.38 -17.36 8.39
C ILE A 7 25.07 -18.54 9.03
N ILE A 8 26.41 -18.59 9.06
CA ILE A 8 27.18 -19.63 9.77
C ILE A 8 26.79 -19.64 11.25
N TYR A 9 26.77 -18.47 11.91
CA TYR A 9 26.37 -18.33 13.31
C TYR A 9 24.94 -18.85 13.55
N ARG A 10 23.97 -18.41 12.76
CA ARG A 10 22.54 -18.76 12.89
C ARG A 10 22.31 -20.25 12.68
N GLU A 11 22.87 -20.83 11.63
CA GLU A 11 22.72 -22.25 11.33
C GLU A 11 23.39 -23.15 12.38
N ARG A 12 24.57 -22.75 12.85
CA ARG A 12 25.26 -23.47 13.95
C ARG A 12 24.39 -23.49 15.21
N LEU A 13 23.82 -22.34 15.60
CA LEU A 13 22.94 -22.27 16.77
C LEU A 13 21.65 -23.06 16.56
N GLY A 14 21.06 -23.01 15.39
CA GLY A 14 19.87 -23.77 15.03
C GLY A 14 20.08 -25.30 15.17
N LYS A 15 21.30 -25.79 14.89
CA LYS A 15 21.70 -27.17 15.08
C LYS A 15 22.21 -27.49 16.53
N ASN A 16 22.18 -26.50 17.44
CA ASN A 16 22.72 -26.59 18.80
C ASN A 16 24.23 -27.02 18.84
N TRP A 17 25.02 -26.57 17.87
CA TRP A 17 26.43 -26.92 17.78
C TRP A 17 27.32 -25.87 18.46
N SER A 18 28.36 -26.35 19.17
CA SER A 18 29.45 -25.50 19.67
C SER A 18 30.33 -25.01 18.50
N GLN A 19 31.05 -23.90 18.70
CA GLN A 19 32.04 -23.44 17.72
C GLN A 19 33.12 -24.53 17.48
N ALA A 20 33.55 -25.20 18.56
CA ALA A 20 34.53 -26.32 18.47
C ALA A 20 33.99 -27.47 17.62
N GLY A 21 32.70 -27.81 17.74
CA GLY A 21 32.05 -28.84 16.94
C GLY A 21 32.01 -28.49 15.45
N LEU A 22 31.63 -27.25 15.13
CA LEU A 22 31.55 -26.80 13.74
C LEU A 22 32.93 -26.68 13.07
N CYS A 23 33.95 -26.14 13.76
CA CYS A 23 35.26 -25.84 13.13
C CYS A 23 36.23 -27.02 13.14
N LYS A 24 35.89 -28.17 13.78
CA LYS A 24 36.81 -29.33 13.91
C LYS A 24 37.35 -29.81 12.57
N GLY A 25 38.68 -29.76 12.40
CA GLY A 25 39.34 -30.14 11.14
C GLY A 25 39.20 -29.17 9.98
N ILE A 26 38.59 -27.98 10.20
CA ILE A 26 38.48 -26.93 9.20
C ILE A 26 39.31 -25.71 9.58
N CYS A 27 39.09 -25.16 10.76
CA CYS A 27 39.80 -23.98 11.25
C CYS A 27 39.86 -23.96 12.78
N THR A 28 40.51 -22.92 13.37
CA THR A 28 40.54 -22.75 14.83
C THR A 28 39.22 -22.12 15.34
N VAL A 29 38.88 -22.43 16.61
CA VAL A 29 37.72 -21.81 17.28
C VAL A 29 37.81 -20.28 17.29
N SER A 30 39.01 -19.74 17.54
CA SER A 30 39.25 -18.29 17.52
C SER A 30 38.98 -17.65 16.13
N TYR A 31 39.34 -18.38 15.06
CA TYR A 31 39.10 -17.89 13.70
C TYR A 31 37.59 -17.97 13.34
N LEU A 32 36.92 -19.07 13.68
CA LEU A 32 35.46 -19.16 13.49
C LEU A 32 34.72 -18.05 14.27
N SER A 33 35.09 -17.79 15.52
CA SER A 33 34.52 -16.70 16.31
C SER A 33 34.68 -15.31 15.63
N LYS A 34 35.83 -15.07 15.00
CA LYS A 34 36.06 -13.82 14.22
C LYS A 34 35.19 -13.77 12.95
N ILE A 35 34.99 -14.90 12.26
CA ILE A 35 34.11 -15.02 11.11
C ILE A 35 32.67 -14.72 11.54
N GLU A 36 32.15 -15.39 12.55
CA GLU A 36 30.78 -15.22 13.05
C GLU A 36 30.51 -13.79 13.56
N THR A 37 31.52 -13.08 14.05
CA THR A 37 31.40 -11.68 14.49
C THR A 37 31.71 -10.66 13.40
N GLY A 38 32.07 -11.10 12.19
CA GLY A 38 32.44 -10.23 11.07
C GLY A 38 33.80 -9.54 11.23
N LYS A 39 34.65 -10.03 12.12
CA LYS A 39 36.02 -9.50 12.36
C LYS A 39 37.08 -10.12 11.46
N ALA A 40 36.73 -11.17 10.73
CA ALA A 40 37.58 -11.82 9.74
C ALA A 40 36.71 -12.36 8.60
N GLU A 41 37.23 -12.27 7.38
CA GLU A 41 36.65 -12.92 6.22
C GLU A 41 37.28 -14.32 6.04
N PRO A 42 36.48 -15.38 5.88
CA PRO A 42 36.99 -16.71 5.62
C PRO A 42 37.58 -16.80 4.22
N SER A 43 38.61 -17.61 4.02
CA SER A 43 39.00 -18.01 2.67
C SER A 43 37.85 -18.80 2.00
N GLU A 44 37.80 -18.80 0.66
CA GLU A 44 36.78 -19.53 -0.12
C GLU A 44 36.70 -21.02 0.29
N GLU A 45 37.84 -21.65 0.53
CA GLU A 45 37.90 -23.04 0.96
C GLU A 45 37.30 -23.24 2.37
N VAL A 46 37.68 -22.40 3.36
CA VAL A 46 37.15 -22.47 4.71
C VAL A 46 35.65 -22.21 4.71
N LEU A 47 35.17 -21.21 3.98
CA LEU A 47 33.75 -20.91 3.83
C LEU A 47 33.00 -22.12 3.28
N ARG A 48 33.45 -22.67 2.16
CA ARG A 48 32.83 -23.85 1.54
C ARG A 48 32.74 -25.07 2.49
N LEU A 49 33.82 -25.34 3.26
CA LEU A 49 33.83 -26.45 4.22
C LEU A 49 32.88 -26.23 5.40
N LEU A 50 32.77 -24.98 5.92
CA LEU A 50 31.84 -24.64 7.00
C LEU A 50 30.40 -24.74 6.54
N LEU A 51 30.07 -24.19 5.36
CA LEU A 51 28.73 -24.26 4.78
C LEU A 51 28.34 -25.71 4.47
N ALA A 52 29.22 -26.48 3.87
CA ALA A 52 28.97 -27.91 3.60
C ALA A 52 28.67 -28.71 4.86
N ARG A 53 29.39 -28.43 5.98
CA ARG A 53 29.13 -29.06 7.28
C ARG A 53 27.78 -28.65 7.88
N LEU A 54 27.34 -27.44 7.59
CA LEU A 54 26.00 -26.94 7.96
C LEU A 54 24.91 -27.43 7.02
N GLU A 55 25.25 -28.20 5.98
CA GLU A 55 24.33 -28.72 4.94
C GLU A 55 23.77 -27.61 4.06
N LEU A 56 24.49 -26.47 3.95
CA LEU A 56 24.17 -25.37 3.06
C LEU A 56 24.98 -25.54 1.77
N LYS A 57 24.28 -25.43 0.65
CA LYS A 57 24.92 -25.44 -0.68
C LYS A 57 25.24 -24.00 -1.09
N CYS A 58 26.49 -23.78 -1.45
CA CYS A 58 26.95 -22.53 -2.02
C CYS A 58 28.14 -22.84 -2.95
N ASP A 59 27.92 -22.67 -4.22
CA ASP A 59 28.96 -22.70 -5.25
C ASP A 59 28.82 -21.46 -6.14
N LYS A 60 29.75 -21.26 -7.08
CA LYS A 60 29.76 -20.08 -7.93
C LYS A 60 28.54 -19.98 -8.85
N GLU A 61 27.97 -21.10 -9.26
CA GLU A 61 26.78 -21.14 -10.12
C GLU A 61 25.56 -20.69 -9.35
N ILE A 62 25.37 -21.20 -8.12
CA ILE A 62 24.26 -20.80 -7.22
C ILE A 62 24.38 -19.32 -6.83
N GLU A 63 25.60 -18.82 -6.54
CA GLU A 63 25.82 -17.43 -6.16
C GLU A 63 25.55 -16.49 -7.35
N GLN A 64 25.99 -16.86 -8.54
CA GLN A 64 25.72 -16.08 -9.76
C GLN A 64 24.22 -16.06 -10.08
N GLU A 65 23.55 -17.22 -10.08
CA GLU A 65 22.11 -17.31 -10.32
C GLU A 65 21.32 -16.46 -9.30
N ALA A 66 21.66 -16.56 -8.01
CA ALA A 66 20.99 -15.76 -6.97
C ALA A 66 21.17 -14.26 -7.18
N THR A 67 22.38 -13.82 -7.58
CA THR A 67 22.69 -12.42 -7.82
C THR A 67 21.91 -11.88 -9.03
N GLU A 68 21.91 -12.62 -10.15
CA GLU A 68 21.16 -12.24 -11.35
C GLU A 68 19.66 -12.16 -11.06
N LEU A 69 19.11 -13.13 -10.31
CA LEU A 69 17.72 -13.15 -9.90
C LEU A 69 17.36 -11.95 -9.02
N ALA A 70 18.22 -11.61 -8.04
CA ALA A 70 18.02 -10.48 -7.17
C ALA A 70 18.04 -9.14 -7.94
N GLU A 71 19.02 -8.93 -8.81
CA GLU A 71 19.11 -7.71 -9.63
C GLU A 71 17.89 -7.57 -10.56
N GLN A 72 17.45 -8.64 -11.20
CA GLN A 72 16.23 -8.64 -11.99
C GLN A 72 15.00 -8.30 -11.15
N GLY A 73 14.92 -8.84 -9.92
CA GLY A 73 13.85 -8.55 -8.98
C GLY A 73 13.81 -7.07 -8.56
N TRP A 74 14.97 -6.46 -8.28
CA TRP A 74 15.07 -5.03 -8.00
C TRP A 74 14.65 -4.16 -9.18
N GLU A 75 15.04 -4.51 -10.41
CA GLU A 75 14.61 -3.80 -11.61
C GLU A 75 13.08 -3.86 -11.77
N PHE A 76 12.47 -5.04 -11.60
CA PHE A 76 11.02 -5.15 -11.65
C PHE A 76 10.32 -4.31 -10.58
N LEU A 77 10.87 -4.28 -9.34
CA LEU A 77 10.35 -3.46 -8.27
C LEU A 77 10.42 -1.97 -8.59
N PHE A 78 11.59 -1.50 -9.04
CA PHE A 78 11.82 -0.08 -9.35
C PHE A 78 11.09 0.38 -10.62
N ASP A 79 10.79 -0.51 -11.54
CA ASP A 79 9.92 -0.23 -12.69
C ASP A 79 8.43 -0.32 -12.35
N GLY A 80 8.07 -0.77 -11.13
CA GLY A 80 6.69 -1.01 -10.71
C GLY A 80 6.03 -2.21 -11.41
N ARG A 81 6.82 -3.14 -11.97
CA ARG A 81 6.37 -4.37 -12.65
C ARG A 81 6.10 -5.50 -11.65
N LEU A 82 5.17 -5.24 -10.69
CA LEU A 82 4.96 -6.11 -9.55
C LEU A 82 4.45 -7.51 -9.91
N ASP A 83 3.68 -7.66 -10.98
CA ASP A 83 3.21 -8.98 -11.44
C ASP A 83 4.39 -9.82 -11.92
N GLN A 84 5.30 -9.23 -12.71
CA GLN A 84 6.51 -9.91 -13.18
C GLN A 84 7.45 -10.26 -12.02
N LEU A 85 7.59 -9.37 -11.03
CA LEU A 85 8.33 -9.67 -9.80
C LEU A 85 7.74 -10.87 -9.06
N ASN A 86 6.42 -10.89 -8.86
CA ASN A 86 5.74 -11.98 -8.18
C ASN A 86 5.91 -13.30 -8.93
N ASP A 87 5.80 -13.30 -10.26
CA ASP A 87 5.97 -14.51 -11.07
C ASP A 87 7.43 -15.02 -11.01
N LEU A 88 8.40 -14.09 -11.08
CA LEU A 88 9.82 -14.41 -10.95
C LEU A 88 10.13 -15.11 -9.62
N LEU A 89 9.65 -14.55 -8.52
CA LEU A 89 9.93 -15.07 -7.17
C LEU A 89 9.15 -16.35 -6.85
N LYS A 90 7.92 -16.52 -7.36
CA LYS A 90 7.14 -17.76 -7.18
C LYS A 90 7.72 -18.95 -7.94
N ALA A 91 8.40 -18.72 -9.05
CA ALA A 91 9.01 -19.77 -9.86
C ALA A 91 10.27 -20.39 -9.24
N LYS A 92 10.77 -19.82 -8.15
CA LYS A 92 12.05 -20.19 -7.52
C LYS A 92 11.89 -20.55 -6.05
N ASP A 93 12.66 -21.56 -5.61
CA ASP A 93 12.85 -21.88 -4.18
C ASP A 93 13.91 -20.92 -3.61
N ILE A 94 13.46 -19.83 -2.96
CA ILE A 94 14.34 -18.80 -2.40
C ILE A 94 15.26 -19.39 -1.31
N GLU A 95 14.82 -20.41 -0.57
CA GLU A 95 15.65 -21.06 0.46
C GLU A 95 16.86 -21.79 -0.13
N HIS A 96 16.80 -22.19 -1.40
CA HIS A 96 17.94 -22.74 -2.12
C HIS A 96 19.16 -21.80 -2.12
N TYR A 97 18.92 -20.49 -2.12
CA TYR A 97 19.96 -19.44 -2.15
C TYR A 97 20.41 -18.96 -0.76
N ARG A 98 19.95 -19.59 0.32
CA ARG A 98 20.13 -19.15 1.71
C ARG A 98 21.60 -18.95 2.12
N ALA A 99 22.54 -19.65 1.50
CA ALA A 99 23.97 -19.49 1.77
C ALA A 99 24.62 -18.30 1.04
N THR A 100 23.89 -17.64 0.14
CA THR A 100 24.39 -16.51 -0.65
C THR A 100 23.93 -15.17 -0.07
N PRO A 101 24.73 -14.07 -0.18
CA PRO A 101 24.29 -12.73 0.23
C PRO A 101 23.02 -12.26 -0.46
N ALA A 102 22.80 -12.65 -1.71
CA ALA A 102 21.62 -12.30 -2.51
C ALA A 102 20.30 -12.85 -1.93
N TRP A 103 20.35 -13.84 -1.04
CA TRP A 103 19.17 -14.33 -0.33
C TRP A 103 18.45 -13.22 0.45
N LEU A 104 19.19 -12.24 1.00
CA LEU A 104 18.59 -11.06 1.67
C LEU A 104 17.72 -10.27 0.71
N ASP A 105 18.24 -9.99 -0.48
CA ASP A 105 17.49 -9.27 -1.53
C ASP A 105 16.22 -10.04 -1.91
N LEU A 106 16.36 -11.32 -2.22
CA LEU A 106 15.24 -12.17 -2.64
C LEU A 106 14.18 -12.28 -1.54
N THR A 107 14.60 -12.39 -0.27
CA THR A 107 13.69 -12.45 0.86
C THR A 107 12.95 -11.12 1.06
N LEU A 108 13.64 -9.97 0.99
CA LEU A 108 13.03 -8.66 1.10
C LEU A 108 12.06 -8.37 -0.06
N LEU A 109 12.40 -8.78 -1.28
CA LEU A 109 11.56 -8.62 -2.46
C LEU A 109 10.29 -9.48 -2.40
N SER A 110 10.36 -10.67 -1.78
CA SER A 110 9.23 -11.59 -1.63
C SER A 110 8.38 -11.32 -0.39
N SER A 111 8.94 -10.63 0.61
CA SER A 111 8.31 -10.45 1.93
C SER A 111 7.26 -9.36 1.91
N LYS A 112 6.19 -9.58 2.68
CA LYS A 112 5.20 -8.55 3.04
C LYS A 112 5.39 -8.01 4.46
N ALA A 113 6.41 -8.53 5.18
CA ALA A 113 6.72 -8.18 6.55
C ALA A 113 8.23 -7.94 6.70
N PRO A 114 8.65 -7.10 7.67
CA PRO A 114 10.06 -6.87 7.93
C PRO A 114 10.76 -8.15 8.43
N LEU A 115 12.05 -8.27 8.13
CA LEU A 115 12.92 -9.32 8.65
C LEU A 115 13.29 -9.04 10.11
N ASP A 116 13.84 -10.09 10.79
CA ASP A 116 14.36 -9.97 12.16
C ASP A 116 15.42 -8.84 12.24
N LYS A 117 15.32 -8.00 13.26
CA LYS A 117 16.27 -6.89 13.49
C LYS A 117 17.72 -7.33 13.56
N ALA A 118 17.99 -8.55 14.02
CA ALA A 118 19.36 -9.09 14.14
C ALA A 118 20.10 -9.15 12.79
N ILE A 119 19.37 -9.27 11.67
CA ILE A 119 19.96 -9.36 10.34
C ILE A 119 20.31 -7.99 9.73
N GLU A 120 19.77 -6.90 10.26
CA GLU A 120 19.99 -5.54 9.73
C GLU A 120 21.47 -5.16 9.69
N ALA A 121 22.29 -5.71 10.61
CA ALA A 121 23.75 -5.48 10.63
C ALA A 121 24.48 -6.06 9.40
N CYS A 122 23.82 -6.90 8.61
CA CYS A 122 24.35 -7.53 7.39
C CYS A 122 23.81 -6.90 6.11
N MET A 123 22.85 -5.99 6.22
CA MET A 123 22.18 -5.36 5.08
C MET A 123 23.00 -4.19 4.51
N ASP A 124 22.97 -4.07 3.19
CA ASP A 124 23.42 -2.86 2.53
C ASP A 124 22.37 -1.73 2.63
N THR A 125 22.68 -0.56 2.07
CA THR A 125 21.80 0.62 2.15
C THR A 125 20.46 0.42 1.42
N ARG A 126 20.46 -0.30 0.28
CA ARG A 126 19.26 -0.62 -0.51
C ARG A 126 18.35 -1.58 0.26
N GLN A 127 18.94 -2.62 0.82
CA GLN A 127 18.25 -3.62 1.65
C GLN A 127 17.66 -2.99 2.91
N LEU A 128 18.44 -2.14 3.61
CA LEU A 128 17.96 -1.38 4.76
C LEU A 128 16.80 -0.45 4.43
N ALA A 129 16.87 0.26 3.28
CA ALA A 129 15.76 1.11 2.87
C ALA A 129 14.48 0.31 2.64
N MET A 130 14.57 -0.87 2.00
CA MET A 130 13.41 -1.77 1.84
C MET A 130 12.89 -2.29 3.18
N GLN A 131 13.78 -2.69 4.09
CA GLN A 131 13.43 -3.07 5.45
C GLN A 131 12.67 -1.95 6.18
N ARG A 132 13.10 -0.69 6.06
CA ARG A 132 12.40 0.48 6.64
C ARG A 132 11.01 0.66 6.05
N ILE A 133 10.83 0.48 4.74
CA ILE A 133 9.51 0.52 4.09
C ILE A 133 8.60 -0.57 4.67
N LEU A 134 9.10 -1.79 4.83
CA LEU A 134 8.33 -2.90 5.42
C LEU A 134 7.97 -2.67 6.91
N GLN A 135 8.74 -1.83 7.60
CA GLN A 135 8.48 -1.40 8.99
C GLN A 135 7.55 -0.18 9.08
N GLY A 136 7.11 0.42 7.98
CA GLY A 136 6.36 1.67 7.98
C GLY A 136 7.19 2.91 8.35
N GLN A 137 8.49 2.89 8.02
CA GLN A 137 9.47 3.95 8.31
C GLN A 137 9.99 4.58 7.02
N GLU A 138 9.09 5.01 6.14
CA GLU A 138 9.39 5.49 4.78
C GLU A 138 10.30 6.72 4.78
N ASN A 139 10.19 7.58 5.79
CA ASN A 139 11.08 8.73 5.96
C ASN A 139 12.56 8.31 6.15
N GLU A 140 12.81 7.24 6.91
CA GLU A 140 14.16 6.68 7.05
C GLU A 140 14.63 6.01 5.75
N ALA A 141 13.73 5.32 5.05
CA ALA A 141 14.04 4.72 3.76
C ALA A 141 14.50 5.77 2.72
N VAL A 142 13.83 6.92 2.66
CA VAL A 142 14.23 8.04 1.80
C VAL A 142 15.60 8.59 2.20
N ARG A 143 15.90 8.72 3.50
CA ARG A 143 17.24 9.18 3.97
C ARG A 143 18.35 8.22 3.57
N LEU A 144 18.09 6.91 3.61
CA LEU A 144 19.04 5.86 3.24
C LEU A 144 19.26 5.83 1.72
N THR A 145 18.17 5.88 0.94
CA THR A 145 18.20 5.73 -0.51
C THR A 145 17.18 6.67 -1.16
N PRO A 146 17.54 7.93 -1.46
CA PRO A 146 16.63 8.91 -2.05
C PRO A 146 16.43 8.64 -3.55
N ASN A 147 15.49 7.77 -3.92
CA ASN A 147 15.15 7.42 -5.31
C ASN A 147 13.64 7.51 -5.56
N ALA A 148 13.23 7.35 -6.83
CA ALA A 148 11.83 7.44 -7.23
C ALA A 148 10.91 6.50 -6.44
N TYR A 149 11.36 5.27 -6.16
CA TYR A 149 10.57 4.27 -5.46
C TYR A 149 10.36 4.63 -3.97
N THR A 150 11.41 5.03 -3.25
CA THR A 150 11.32 5.39 -1.83
C THR A 150 10.46 6.63 -1.60
N TYR A 151 10.59 7.65 -2.47
CA TYR A 151 9.71 8.82 -2.44
C TYR A 151 8.25 8.48 -2.80
N LEU A 152 8.02 7.57 -3.75
CA LEU A 152 6.66 7.08 -4.03
C LEU A 152 6.06 6.41 -2.80
N LYS A 153 6.82 5.54 -2.11
CA LYS A 153 6.35 4.87 -0.89
C LYS A 153 6.05 5.87 0.23
N LEU A 154 6.92 6.86 0.44
CA LEU A 154 6.68 7.93 1.40
C LEU A 154 5.40 8.71 1.06
N GLY A 155 5.25 9.13 -0.18
CA GLY A 155 4.06 9.88 -0.59
C GLY A 155 2.77 9.10 -0.44
N ILE A 156 2.78 7.77 -0.70
CA ILE A 156 1.63 6.89 -0.48
C ILE A 156 1.35 6.72 1.01
N ALA A 157 2.37 6.60 1.86
CA ALA A 157 2.21 6.48 3.31
C ALA A 157 1.59 7.77 3.90
N GLU A 158 2.11 8.94 3.55
CA GLU A 158 1.56 10.24 3.96
C GLU A 158 0.11 10.43 3.46
N TYR A 159 -0.20 10.00 2.23
CA TYR A 159 -1.56 10.01 1.71
C TYR A 159 -2.52 9.17 2.57
N LYS A 160 -2.12 7.96 2.97
CA LYS A 160 -2.97 7.04 3.73
C LYS A 160 -3.34 7.58 5.10
N VAL A 161 -2.46 8.34 5.74
CA VAL A 161 -2.71 8.96 7.05
C VAL A 161 -3.34 10.36 6.94
N GLY A 162 -3.57 10.87 5.72
CA GLY A 162 -4.24 12.16 5.48
C GLY A 162 -3.33 13.38 5.46
N HIS A 163 -2.02 13.21 5.50
CA HIS A 163 -1.04 14.30 5.38
C HIS A 163 -0.83 14.69 3.91
N TYR A 164 -1.88 15.23 3.29
CA TYR A 164 -1.91 15.44 1.84
C TYR A 164 -0.84 16.39 1.31
N SER A 165 -0.47 17.45 2.04
CA SER A 165 0.61 18.37 1.63
C SER A 165 1.95 17.65 1.55
N SER A 166 2.34 16.92 2.60
CA SER A 166 3.58 16.11 2.62
C SER A 166 3.55 15.02 1.55
N SER A 167 2.38 14.42 1.33
CA SER A 167 2.17 13.46 0.25
C SER A 167 2.44 14.07 -1.12
N VAL A 168 1.90 15.26 -1.40
CA VAL A 168 2.11 15.96 -2.68
C VAL A 168 3.59 16.24 -2.93
N ASP A 169 4.32 16.74 -1.93
CA ASP A 169 5.77 17.03 -2.04
C ASP A 169 6.58 15.77 -2.36
N ALA A 170 6.33 14.69 -1.64
CA ALA A 170 7.01 13.41 -1.85
C ALA A 170 6.67 12.80 -3.22
N LEU A 171 5.39 12.81 -3.61
CA LEU A 171 4.93 12.26 -4.90
C LEU A 171 5.43 13.08 -6.10
N GLN A 172 5.51 14.41 -5.97
CA GLN A 172 6.10 15.24 -7.02
C GLN A 172 7.58 14.92 -7.20
N THR A 173 8.32 14.76 -6.09
CA THR A 173 9.73 14.34 -6.12
C THR A 173 9.88 12.95 -6.76
N ALA A 174 9.02 11.99 -6.39
CA ALA A 174 9.00 10.66 -6.99
C ALA A 174 8.79 10.71 -8.52
N TYR A 175 7.82 11.53 -8.96
CA TYR A 175 7.55 11.73 -10.39
C TYR A 175 8.75 12.32 -11.14
N ASP A 176 9.38 13.34 -10.58
CA ASP A 176 10.51 14.02 -11.21
C ASP A 176 11.73 13.11 -11.34
N LEU A 177 12.02 12.31 -10.32
CA LEU A 177 13.07 11.28 -10.38
C LEU A 177 12.72 10.18 -11.38
N ALA A 178 11.52 9.62 -11.32
CA ALA A 178 11.07 8.58 -12.23
C ALA A 178 11.08 9.04 -13.70
N SER A 179 10.74 10.31 -13.95
CA SER A 179 10.76 10.87 -15.32
C SER A 179 12.14 10.95 -15.92
N ARG A 180 13.18 11.23 -15.11
CA ARG A 180 14.58 11.25 -15.54
C ARG A 180 15.13 9.85 -15.82
N GLU A 181 14.61 8.84 -15.10
CA GLU A 181 15.01 7.45 -15.20
C GLU A 181 14.17 6.65 -16.21
N GLY A 182 13.10 7.24 -16.76
CA GLY A 182 12.17 6.55 -17.69
C GLY A 182 11.28 5.50 -17.02
N ARG A 183 11.06 5.57 -15.70
CA ARG A 183 10.28 4.60 -14.93
C ARG A 183 8.77 4.90 -15.03
N ILE A 184 8.18 4.54 -16.17
CA ILE A 184 6.80 4.94 -16.54
C ILE A 184 5.76 4.53 -15.50
N LYS A 185 5.88 3.33 -14.91
CA LYS A 185 4.90 2.85 -13.93
C LYS A 185 4.93 3.67 -12.63
N ILE A 186 6.11 4.04 -12.15
CA ILE A 186 6.25 4.93 -10.98
C ILE A 186 5.71 6.33 -11.29
N MET A 187 5.96 6.86 -12.50
CA MET A 187 5.38 8.12 -12.94
C MET A 187 3.84 8.07 -12.92
N LEU A 188 3.26 6.97 -13.42
CA LEU A 188 1.82 6.75 -13.43
C LEU A 188 1.25 6.72 -12.00
N ASP A 189 1.83 5.90 -11.13
CA ASP A 189 1.40 5.76 -9.74
C ASP A 189 1.53 7.09 -8.96
N ALA A 190 2.64 7.81 -9.12
CA ALA A 190 2.82 9.13 -8.52
C ALA A 190 1.73 10.12 -8.97
N LYS A 191 1.39 10.17 -10.27
CA LYS A 191 0.33 11.05 -10.79
C LYS A 191 -1.06 10.64 -10.31
N ILE A 192 -1.34 9.33 -10.14
CA ILE A 192 -2.59 8.85 -9.54
C ILE A 192 -2.72 9.37 -8.12
N PHE A 193 -1.69 9.17 -7.28
CA PHE A 193 -1.75 9.59 -5.87
C PHE A 193 -1.71 11.12 -5.70
N LEU A 194 -1.04 11.86 -6.60
CA LEU A 194 -1.15 13.33 -6.67
C LEU A 194 -2.60 13.76 -6.93
N GLY A 195 -3.25 13.17 -7.93
CA GLY A 195 -4.67 13.41 -8.20
C GLY A 195 -5.55 13.08 -6.99
N ASN A 196 -5.32 11.93 -6.34
CA ASN A 196 -6.05 11.55 -5.13
C ASN A 196 -5.85 12.55 -3.98
N ALA A 197 -4.61 13.00 -3.74
CA ALA A 197 -4.29 13.94 -2.67
C ALA A 197 -4.97 15.30 -2.90
N TYR A 198 -4.93 15.83 -4.13
CA TYR A 198 -5.64 17.06 -4.49
C TYR A 198 -7.16 16.88 -4.43
N GLY A 199 -7.70 15.73 -4.85
CA GLY A 199 -9.13 15.43 -4.70
C GLY A 199 -9.59 15.46 -3.24
N ASN A 200 -8.83 14.84 -2.34
CA ASN A 200 -9.12 14.87 -0.91
C ASN A 200 -8.97 16.28 -0.28
N GLN A 201 -8.18 17.16 -0.87
CA GLN A 201 -8.10 18.57 -0.51
C GLN A 201 -9.19 19.42 -1.17
N GLN A 202 -10.08 18.83 -1.97
CA GLN A 202 -11.10 19.51 -2.80
C GLN A 202 -10.52 20.47 -3.86
N ASP A 203 -9.24 20.33 -4.18
CA ASP A 203 -8.60 21.03 -5.29
C ASP A 203 -8.85 20.30 -6.61
N ILE A 204 -10.07 20.42 -7.11
CA ILE A 204 -10.54 19.72 -8.32
C ILE A 204 -9.71 20.10 -9.56
N PRO A 205 -9.32 21.37 -9.79
CA PRO A 205 -8.51 21.73 -10.95
C PRO A 205 -7.16 21.00 -10.99
N ASN A 206 -6.46 20.90 -9.87
CA ASN A 206 -5.18 20.17 -9.80
C ASN A 206 -5.40 18.66 -9.89
N MET A 207 -6.43 18.10 -9.23
CA MET A 207 -6.82 16.70 -9.40
C MET A 207 -7.03 16.33 -10.87
N GLU A 208 -7.87 17.08 -11.58
CA GLU A 208 -8.17 16.83 -12.99
C GLU A 208 -6.93 16.95 -13.88
N ARG A 209 -6.03 17.92 -13.61
CA ARG A 209 -4.76 18.07 -14.34
C ARG A 209 -3.90 16.81 -14.22
N HIS A 210 -3.75 16.26 -13.01
CA HIS A 210 -2.96 15.04 -12.80
C HIS A 210 -3.63 13.84 -13.45
N TYR A 211 -4.95 13.67 -13.29
CA TYR A 211 -5.69 12.56 -13.90
C TYR A 211 -5.74 12.61 -15.44
N GLN A 212 -5.66 13.79 -16.05
CA GLN A 212 -5.51 13.89 -17.51
C GLN A 212 -4.18 13.28 -17.99
N VAL A 213 -3.08 13.45 -17.23
CA VAL A 213 -1.81 12.81 -17.55
C VAL A 213 -1.95 11.29 -17.38
N VAL A 214 -2.52 10.83 -16.26
CA VAL A 214 -2.78 9.40 -16.01
C VAL A 214 -3.62 8.80 -17.13
N LYS A 215 -4.70 9.48 -17.53
CA LYS A 215 -5.59 9.02 -18.59
C LYS A 215 -4.84 8.76 -19.90
N ARG A 216 -4.03 9.71 -20.35
CA ARG A 216 -3.25 9.57 -21.59
C ARG A 216 -2.27 8.40 -21.53
N LEU A 217 -1.58 8.22 -20.39
CA LEU A 217 -0.66 7.10 -20.19
C LEU A 217 -1.40 5.77 -20.14
N ALA A 218 -2.50 5.68 -19.41
CA ALA A 218 -3.32 4.48 -19.29
C ALA A 218 -3.99 4.07 -20.61
N GLU A 219 -4.45 5.05 -21.41
CA GLU A 219 -4.96 4.79 -22.76
C GLU A 219 -3.87 4.21 -23.68
N GLY A 220 -2.65 4.78 -23.66
CA GLY A 220 -1.51 4.25 -24.40
C GLY A 220 -1.08 2.84 -23.98
N LEU A 221 -1.23 2.51 -22.70
CA LEU A 221 -0.95 1.19 -22.13
C LEU A 221 -2.14 0.22 -22.20
N GLN A 222 -3.32 0.66 -22.67
CA GLN A 222 -4.59 -0.09 -22.66
C GLN A 222 -5.00 -0.55 -21.24
N ASP A 223 -4.60 0.20 -20.21
CA ASP A 223 -4.87 -0.11 -18.80
C ASP A 223 -6.28 0.34 -18.38
N GLN A 224 -7.27 -0.50 -18.69
CA GLN A 224 -8.68 -0.25 -18.35
C GLN A 224 -8.92 -0.14 -16.85
N ARG A 225 -8.13 -0.84 -16.03
CA ARG A 225 -8.22 -0.79 -14.57
C ARG A 225 -7.88 0.60 -14.04
N THR A 226 -6.79 1.18 -14.51
CA THR A 226 -6.40 2.55 -14.15
C THR A 226 -7.41 3.57 -14.65
N LEU A 227 -7.93 3.44 -15.87
CA LEU A 227 -8.98 4.31 -16.40
C LEU A 227 -10.26 4.27 -15.56
N TYR A 228 -10.72 3.08 -15.15
CA TYR A 228 -11.83 2.94 -14.22
C TYR A 228 -11.55 3.64 -12.88
N PHE A 229 -10.37 3.42 -12.30
CA PHE A 229 -9.98 3.95 -11.00
C PHE A 229 -9.98 5.48 -10.94
N ILE A 230 -9.36 6.15 -11.93
CA ILE A 230 -9.38 7.62 -11.99
C ILE A 230 -10.78 8.18 -12.27
N GLY A 231 -11.58 7.50 -13.09
CA GLY A 231 -12.97 7.86 -13.32
C GLY A 231 -13.81 7.78 -12.05
N TYR A 232 -13.67 6.69 -11.29
CA TYR A 232 -14.32 6.49 -9.99
C TYR A 232 -13.95 7.60 -8.99
N ASN A 233 -12.66 7.92 -8.86
CA ASN A 233 -12.20 8.95 -7.93
C ASN A 233 -12.67 10.35 -8.37
N THR A 234 -12.63 10.66 -9.67
CA THR A 234 -13.16 11.92 -10.20
C THR A 234 -14.64 12.07 -9.88
N ALA A 235 -15.44 11.04 -10.18
CA ALA A 235 -16.87 11.08 -9.93
C ALA A 235 -17.20 11.15 -8.43
N SER A 236 -16.41 10.49 -7.58
CA SER A 236 -16.53 10.60 -6.11
C SER A 236 -16.24 12.02 -5.61
N SER A 237 -15.18 12.67 -6.12
CA SER A 237 -14.86 14.06 -5.77
C SER A 237 -15.93 15.04 -6.26
N TRP A 238 -16.60 14.77 -7.39
CA TRP A 238 -17.75 15.56 -7.83
C TRP A 238 -18.93 15.47 -6.84
N ILE A 239 -19.17 14.32 -6.22
CA ILE A 239 -20.18 14.18 -5.15
C ILE A 239 -19.83 15.10 -3.98
N GLU A 240 -18.56 15.11 -3.53
CA GLU A 240 -18.10 15.91 -2.39
C GLU A 240 -18.31 17.43 -2.61
N ILE A 241 -18.25 17.92 -3.85
CA ILE A 241 -18.48 19.32 -4.20
C ILE A 241 -19.89 19.61 -4.73
N GLY A 242 -20.83 18.66 -4.59
CA GLY A 242 -22.24 18.83 -4.97
C GLY A 242 -22.55 18.70 -6.47
N ARG A 243 -21.58 18.28 -7.31
CA ARG A 243 -21.80 18.04 -8.75
C ARG A 243 -22.42 16.64 -8.98
N TYR A 244 -23.60 16.43 -8.41
CA TYR A 244 -24.27 15.12 -8.39
C TYR A 244 -24.70 14.63 -9.78
N GLU A 245 -25.07 15.53 -10.69
CA GLU A 245 -25.49 15.16 -12.05
C GLU A 245 -24.34 14.62 -12.89
N GLU A 246 -23.14 15.19 -12.79
CA GLU A 246 -21.96 14.71 -13.49
C GLU A 246 -21.51 13.35 -12.92
N ALA A 247 -21.50 13.21 -11.60
CA ALA A 247 -21.20 11.96 -10.94
C ALA A 247 -22.21 10.85 -11.32
N TYR A 248 -23.50 11.16 -11.31
CA TYR A 248 -24.55 10.25 -11.76
C TYR A 248 -24.29 9.75 -13.19
N LYS A 249 -23.99 10.65 -14.14
CA LYS A 249 -23.71 10.28 -15.54
C LYS A 249 -22.54 9.30 -15.68
N TRP A 250 -21.60 9.35 -14.77
CA TRP A 250 -20.47 8.43 -14.78
C TRP A 250 -20.84 7.08 -14.14
N PHE A 251 -21.40 7.10 -12.91
CA PHE A 251 -21.72 5.85 -12.18
C PHE A 251 -22.83 5.04 -12.86
N SER A 252 -23.82 5.70 -13.47
CA SER A 252 -24.95 5.01 -14.16
C SER A 252 -24.54 4.26 -15.42
N LYS A 253 -23.37 4.58 -16.02
CA LYS A 253 -22.84 3.91 -17.22
C LYS A 253 -22.01 2.66 -16.93
N LEU A 254 -21.76 2.34 -15.68
CA LEU A 254 -20.95 1.18 -15.33
C LEU A 254 -21.67 -0.11 -15.61
N GLU A 255 -21.13 -0.91 -16.53
CA GLU A 255 -21.67 -2.25 -16.86
C GLU A 255 -21.50 -3.23 -15.70
N LYS A 256 -20.31 -3.18 -15.05
CA LYS A 256 -19.95 -4.02 -13.89
C LYS A 256 -19.65 -3.14 -12.68
N PRO A 257 -20.68 -2.59 -12.00
CA PRO A 257 -20.48 -1.77 -10.82
C PRO A 257 -20.03 -2.63 -9.63
N THR A 258 -19.16 -2.05 -8.78
CA THR A 258 -18.84 -2.58 -7.46
C THR A 258 -19.87 -2.10 -6.43
N LEU A 259 -19.92 -2.71 -5.24
CA LEU A 259 -20.80 -2.24 -4.16
C LEU A 259 -20.56 -0.75 -3.83
N MET A 260 -19.28 -0.33 -3.78
CA MET A 260 -18.94 1.07 -3.52
C MET A 260 -19.38 2.00 -4.65
N SER A 261 -19.38 1.56 -5.91
CA SER A 261 -19.91 2.37 -7.03
C SER A 261 -21.43 2.45 -7.00
N LEU A 262 -22.12 1.37 -6.60
CA LEU A 262 -23.57 1.41 -6.37
C LEU A 262 -23.95 2.32 -5.21
N HIS A 263 -23.15 2.34 -4.12
CA HIS A 263 -23.33 3.29 -3.03
C HIS A 263 -23.22 4.76 -3.51
N LYS A 264 -22.21 5.07 -4.32
CA LYS A 264 -22.05 6.42 -4.91
C LYS A 264 -23.20 6.77 -5.85
N LEU A 265 -23.64 5.81 -6.67
CA LEU A 265 -24.80 5.99 -7.56
C LEU A 265 -26.08 6.28 -6.74
N ALA A 266 -26.32 5.51 -5.67
CA ALA A 266 -27.48 5.73 -4.82
C ALA A 266 -27.49 7.12 -4.16
N ILE A 267 -26.32 7.61 -3.72
CA ILE A 267 -26.16 9.00 -3.22
C ILE A 267 -26.52 10.02 -4.32
N CYS A 268 -25.99 9.85 -5.52
CA CYS A 268 -26.31 10.75 -6.64
C CYS A 268 -27.81 10.78 -6.93
N CYS A 269 -28.44 9.59 -6.98
CA CYS A 269 -29.88 9.46 -7.21
C CYS A 269 -30.71 10.09 -6.08
N GLU A 270 -30.33 9.89 -4.82
CA GLU A 270 -30.96 10.53 -3.67
C GLU A 270 -30.91 12.08 -3.80
N LYS A 271 -29.72 12.62 -4.05
CA LYS A 271 -29.50 14.08 -4.13
C LYS A 271 -30.12 14.75 -5.36
N THR A 272 -30.43 13.98 -6.40
CA THR A 272 -31.07 14.48 -7.64
C THR A 272 -32.54 14.09 -7.77
N GLY A 273 -33.15 13.51 -6.70
CA GLY A 273 -34.56 13.16 -6.65
C GLY A 273 -34.96 11.92 -7.47
N ARG A 274 -33.99 11.10 -7.89
CA ARG A 274 -34.21 9.85 -8.68
C ARG A 274 -34.45 8.65 -7.75
N ARG A 275 -35.54 8.71 -6.96
CA ARG A 275 -35.82 7.71 -5.92
C ARG A 275 -35.85 6.27 -6.46
N GLU A 276 -36.54 6.02 -7.55
CA GLU A 276 -36.69 4.66 -8.12
C GLU A 276 -35.35 4.07 -8.58
N GLU A 277 -34.49 4.90 -9.16
CA GLU A 277 -33.16 4.49 -9.59
C GLU A 277 -32.24 4.23 -8.38
N ALA A 278 -32.38 5.02 -7.31
CA ALA A 278 -31.67 4.78 -6.04
C ALA A 278 -32.06 3.41 -5.48
N LEU A 279 -33.35 3.09 -5.38
CA LEU A 279 -33.86 1.80 -4.90
C LEU A 279 -33.38 0.65 -5.80
N THR A 280 -33.34 0.84 -7.12
CA THR A 280 -32.82 -0.16 -8.06
C THR A 280 -31.34 -0.45 -7.80
N ALA A 281 -30.51 0.58 -7.58
CA ALA A 281 -29.08 0.42 -7.24
C ALA A 281 -28.89 -0.31 -5.90
N LEU A 282 -29.70 0.02 -4.88
CA LEU A 282 -29.66 -0.61 -3.57
C LEU A 282 -30.06 -2.09 -3.64
N ASN A 283 -31.17 -2.43 -4.34
CA ASN A 283 -31.60 -3.81 -4.52
C ASN A 283 -30.59 -4.65 -5.29
N ARG A 284 -29.95 -4.07 -6.32
CA ARG A 284 -28.87 -4.72 -7.05
C ARG A 284 -27.70 -5.07 -6.13
N ALA A 285 -27.31 -4.16 -5.24
CA ALA A 285 -26.21 -4.38 -4.30
C ALA A 285 -26.50 -5.55 -3.34
N GLU A 286 -27.74 -5.71 -2.86
CA GLU A 286 -28.14 -6.81 -1.97
C GLU A 286 -28.02 -8.20 -2.61
N THR A 287 -28.03 -8.29 -3.93
CA THR A 287 -27.93 -9.55 -4.69
C THR A 287 -26.50 -9.87 -5.14
N MET A 288 -25.52 -9.01 -4.84
CA MET A 288 -24.12 -9.22 -5.23
C MET A 288 -23.41 -10.18 -4.28
N ASP A 289 -22.54 -11.03 -4.85
CA ASP A 289 -21.76 -12.01 -4.10
C ASP A 289 -20.75 -11.38 -3.13
N ALA A 290 -20.43 -12.14 -2.06
CA ALA A 290 -19.64 -11.69 -0.91
C ALA A 290 -18.14 -11.52 -1.12
N ASP A 291 -17.61 -11.73 -2.34
CA ASP A 291 -16.16 -11.76 -2.62
C ASP A 291 -15.47 -10.38 -2.69
N GLU A 292 -16.22 -9.30 -2.51
CA GLU A 292 -15.60 -7.96 -2.47
C GLU A 292 -14.94 -7.67 -1.11
N ILE A 293 -13.71 -7.14 -1.18
CA ILE A 293 -13.02 -6.60 0.00
C ILE A 293 -13.90 -5.53 0.64
N ASN A 294 -14.14 -5.63 1.96
CA ASN A 294 -15.04 -4.75 2.72
C ASN A 294 -16.53 -4.87 2.38
N HIS A 295 -16.98 -6.00 1.86
CA HIS A 295 -18.38 -6.28 1.50
C HIS A 295 -19.37 -5.83 2.58
N SER A 296 -19.19 -6.26 3.84
CA SER A 296 -20.12 -5.94 4.93
C SER A 296 -20.19 -4.43 5.23
N LEU A 297 -19.08 -3.71 5.15
CA LEU A 297 -19.04 -2.26 5.33
C LEU A 297 -19.75 -1.53 4.18
N ALA A 298 -19.55 -1.98 2.93
CA ALA A 298 -20.22 -1.41 1.79
C ALA A 298 -21.75 -1.59 1.86
N LEU A 299 -22.23 -2.77 2.31
CA LEU A 299 -23.67 -3.01 2.54
C LEU A 299 -24.22 -2.11 3.68
N GLN A 300 -23.47 -1.90 4.76
CA GLN A 300 -23.88 -0.97 5.82
C GLN A 300 -24.00 0.49 5.31
N LEU A 301 -23.06 0.93 4.47
CA LEU A 301 -23.13 2.25 3.83
C LEU A 301 -24.33 2.39 2.89
N LEU A 302 -24.66 1.34 2.15
CA LEU A 302 -25.87 1.28 1.31
C LEU A 302 -27.15 1.32 2.17
N SER A 303 -27.14 0.65 3.32
CA SER A 303 -28.28 0.68 4.28
C SER A 303 -28.53 2.08 4.84
N LEU A 304 -27.47 2.90 5.03
CA LEU A 304 -27.65 4.31 5.41
C LEU A 304 -28.40 5.10 4.34
N VAL A 305 -28.09 4.90 3.07
CA VAL A 305 -28.80 5.58 1.96
C VAL A 305 -30.24 5.08 1.88
N ARG A 306 -30.48 3.77 2.03
CA ARG A 306 -31.85 3.22 2.09
C ARG A 306 -32.64 3.85 3.23
N TYR A 307 -32.08 3.92 4.42
CA TYR A 307 -32.73 4.52 5.59
C TYR A 307 -33.16 5.98 5.31
N ARG A 308 -32.29 6.77 4.69
CA ARG A 308 -32.58 8.18 4.31
C ARG A 308 -33.69 8.29 3.27
N LEU A 309 -33.78 7.32 2.36
CA LEU A 309 -34.87 7.29 1.37
C LEU A 309 -36.20 6.89 2.00
N ASP A 310 -36.21 5.98 2.99
CA ASP A 310 -37.42 5.44 3.59
C ASP A 310 -37.99 6.35 4.69
N TYR A 311 -37.12 7.12 5.38
CA TYR A 311 -37.50 8.00 6.48
C TYR A 311 -37.03 9.43 6.21
N PRO A 312 -37.90 10.36 5.78
CA PRO A 312 -37.51 11.76 5.51
C PRO A 312 -36.97 12.50 6.74
N ASP A 313 -37.36 12.05 7.95
CA ASP A 313 -36.95 12.57 9.25
C ASP A 313 -35.81 11.78 9.92
N TYR A 314 -35.04 11.00 9.14
CA TYR A 314 -33.97 10.08 9.57
C TYR A 314 -32.97 10.69 10.56
N LEU A 315 -32.70 11.99 10.48
CA LEU A 315 -31.78 12.69 11.38
C LEU A 315 -32.25 12.72 12.85
N THR A 316 -33.54 12.45 13.10
CA THR A 316 -34.11 12.39 14.47
C THR A 316 -34.14 10.96 15.03
N HIS A 317 -33.76 9.95 14.22
CA HIS A 317 -33.84 8.56 14.63
C HIS A 317 -32.50 8.09 15.24
N ASP A 318 -32.55 7.52 16.43
CA ASP A 318 -31.37 7.00 17.15
C ASP A 318 -30.73 5.80 16.42
N GLU A 319 -31.54 5.00 15.74
CA GLU A 319 -31.06 3.86 14.92
C GLU A 319 -30.19 4.31 13.77
N TYR A 320 -30.60 5.38 13.05
CA TYR A 320 -29.78 5.96 11.99
C TYR A 320 -28.45 6.48 12.52
N GLY A 321 -28.49 7.20 13.64
CA GLY A 321 -27.32 7.74 14.28
C GLY A 321 -26.32 6.64 14.72
N SER A 322 -26.85 5.55 15.29
CA SER A 322 -26.05 4.40 15.73
C SER A 322 -25.39 3.70 14.54
N LEU A 323 -26.14 3.45 13.47
CA LEU A 323 -25.61 2.84 12.23
C LEU A 323 -24.55 3.74 11.57
N LEU A 324 -24.81 5.06 11.50
CA LEU A 324 -23.88 6.02 10.93
C LEU A 324 -22.57 6.07 11.73
N LEU A 325 -22.64 6.10 13.06
CA LEU A 325 -21.47 6.13 13.93
C LEU A 325 -20.64 4.83 13.80
N GLU A 326 -21.30 3.67 13.74
CA GLU A 326 -20.63 2.39 13.52
C GLU A 326 -19.90 2.38 12.17
N CYS A 327 -20.58 2.76 11.09
CA CYS A 327 -19.98 2.86 9.76
C CYS A 327 -18.79 3.80 9.75
N PHE A 328 -18.92 4.98 10.35
CA PHE A 328 -17.86 5.99 10.36
C PHE A 328 -16.61 5.50 11.12
N ASN A 329 -16.79 4.87 12.30
CA ASN A 329 -15.69 4.27 13.06
C ASN A 329 -14.99 3.14 12.27
N ARG A 330 -15.74 2.35 11.51
CA ARG A 330 -15.17 1.31 10.64
C ARG A 330 -14.40 1.93 9.49
N LEU A 331 -14.91 2.99 8.85
CA LEU A 331 -14.21 3.71 7.79
C LEU A 331 -12.85 4.25 8.26
N GLN A 332 -12.78 4.83 9.46
CA GLN A 332 -11.54 5.35 10.05
C GLN A 332 -10.51 4.24 10.31
N ARG A 333 -10.97 3.07 10.77
CA ARG A 333 -10.10 1.96 11.18
C ARG A 333 -9.67 1.06 10.02
N GLU A 334 -10.58 0.81 9.06
CA GLU A 334 -10.42 -0.26 8.06
C GLU A 334 -9.98 0.27 6.68
N LEU A 335 -10.17 1.58 6.41
CA LEU A 335 -9.93 2.17 5.10
C LEU A 335 -9.04 3.41 5.18
N PRO A 336 -8.41 3.83 4.06
CA PRO A 336 -7.70 5.11 3.99
C PRO A 336 -8.59 6.28 4.40
N SER A 337 -8.01 7.31 5.04
CA SER A 337 -8.70 8.47 5.63
C SER A 337 -9.70 9.17 4.69
N GLY A 338 -9.44 9.18 3.38
CA GLY A 338 -10.35 9.76 2.37
C GLY A 338 -11.76 9.19 2.41
N TYR A 339 -11.95 7.92 2.82
CA TYR A 339 -13.28 7.33 2.96
C TYR A 339 -14.06 7.91 4.15
N ALA A 340 -13.41 8.12 5.28
CA ALA A 340 -14.02 8.78 6.44
C ALA A 340 -14.31 10.25 6.10
N ILE A 341 -13.37 10.94 5.45
CA ILE A 341 -13.53 12.33 5.00
C ILE A 341 -14.75 12.48 4.07
N PHE A 342 -14.97 11.56 3.14
CA PHE A 342 -16.14 11.58 2.25
C PHE A 342 -17.47 11.55 3.03
N HIS A 343 -17.53 10.82 4.14
CA HIS A 343 -18.75 10.67 4.97
C HIS A 343 -18.80 11.65 6.15
N LEU A 344 -17.76 12.45 6.36
CA LEU A 344 -17.72 13.44 7.43
C LEU A 344 -18.94 14.41 7.43
N PRO A 345 -19.42 14.94 6.27
CA PRO A 345 -20.60 15.78 6.22
C PRO A 345 -21.85 15.12 6.83
N TRP A 346 -22.03 13.79 6.69
CA TRP A 346 -23.17 13.08 7.24
C TRP A 346 -23.11 13.03 8.77
N MET A 347 -21.93 12.81 9.34
CA MET A 347 -21.71 12.85 10.79
C MET A 347 -22.01 14.23 11.38
N LEU A 348 -21.50 15.27 10.70
CA LEU A 348 -21.69 16.65 11.14
C LEU A 348 -23.16 17.09 11.03
N GLU A 349 -23.86 16.67 9.96
CA GLU A 349 -25.30 16.90 9.78
C GLU A 349 -26.10 16.26 10.91
N TRP A 350 -25.80 14.99 11.25
CA TRP A 350 -26.47 14.30 12.35
C TRP A 350 -26.17 14.91 13.72
N TYR A 351 -24.90 15.21 14.03
CA TYR A 351 -24.55 15.89 15.28
C TYR A 351 -25.23 17.25 15.43
N LYS A 352 -25.36 18.00 14.33
CA LYS A 352 -26.05 19.29 14.31
C LYS A 352 -27.54 19.10 14.54
N ALA A 353 -28.19 18.16 13.88
CA ALA A 353 -29.62 17.88 14.04
C ALA A 353 -29.96 17.42 15.46
N THR A 354 -29.10 16.64 16.09
CA THR A 354 -29.25 16.14 17.47
C THR A 354 -28.65 17.06 18.53
N ARG A 355 -28.23 18.28 18.17
CA ARG A 355 -27.62 19.30 19.06
C ARG A 355 -26.36 18.86 19.79
N GLN A 356 -25.62 17.89 19.26
CA GLN A 356 -24.36 17.41 19.81
C GLN A 356 -23.17 18.26 19.30
N TYR A 357 -23.26 19.58 19.46
CA TYR A 357 -22.29 20.53 18.87
C TYR A 357 -20.85 20.31 19.35
N LYS A 358 -20.66 19.89 20.62
CA LYS A 358 -19.31 19.59 21.13
C LYS A 358 -18.66 18.47 20.33
N LYS A 359 -19.37 17.38 20.07
CA LYS A 359 -18.85 16.25 19.28
C LYS A 359 -18.60 16.65 17.82
N ALA A 360 -19.43 17.53 17.27
CA ALA A 360 -19.19 18.06 15.93
C ALA A 360 -17.89 18.86 15.86
N CYS A 361 -17.59 19.71 16.87
CA CYS A 361 -16.33 20.45 16.94
C CYS A 361 -15.13 19.52 17.14
N GLU A 362 -15.21 18.56 18.08
CA GLU A 362 -14.15 17.57 18.28
C GLU A 362 -13.85 16.79 17.00
N LEU A 363 -14.89 16.35 16.29
CA LEU A 363 -14.71 15.64 15.00
C LEU A 363 -14.09 16.52 13.93
N MET A 364 -14.41 17.82 13.87
CA MET A 364 -13.78 18.76 12.91
C MET A 364 -12.29 19.00 13.23
N GLU A 365 -11.90 18.96 14.49
CA GLU A 365 -10.49 19.08 14.90
C GLU A 365 -9.66 17.86 14.46
N GLU A 366 -10.28 16.67 14.38
CA GLU A 366 -9.62 15.45 13.86
C GLU A 366 -9.35 15.52 12.36
N PHE A 367 -10.10 16.34 11.59
CA PHE A 367 -9.98 16.48 10.13
C PHE A 367 -9.70 17.95 9.74
N PRO A 368 -8.54 18.52 10.10
CA PRO A 368 -8.22 19.91 9.83
C PRO A 368 -8.16 20.21 8.33
N GLY A 369 -8.74 21.32 7.91
CA GLY A 369 -8.73 21.78 6.52
C GLY A 369 -9.97 21.41 5.69
N LYS A 370 -10.98 20.76 6.29
CA LYS A 370 -12.32 20.61 5.66
C LYS A 370 -13.22 21.77 6.09
N THR A 371 -13.48 22.72 5.19
CA THR A 371 -14.58 23.69 5.31
C THR A 371 -15.88 23.01 4.86
N LEU A 372 -16.93 23.13 5.70
CA LEU A 372 -18.31 22.71 5.38
C LEU A 372 -18.94 23.61 4.35
#